data_c8533d5f553f845990dd6f709477555b
#
_entry.id   c8533d5f553f845990dd6f709477555b
#
_cell.length_a   1.000
_cell.length_b   1.000
_cell.length_c   1.000
_cell.angle_alpha   90.00
_cell.angle_beta   90.00
_cell.angle_gamma   90.00
#
_symmetry.space_group_name_H-M   'P 1'
#
loop_
_entity.id
_entity.type
_entity.pdbx_description
1 polymer ?
#
loop_
_entity_poly.entity_id
_entity_poly.type
_entity_poly.pdbx_seq_one_letter_code
_entity_poly.pdbx_strand_id
1 'polypeptide(L)'
;VSSNTVTVANTPPTLSTPTITPSDAEETDDLTITYSLSDEDQDSLTTEIRWYLDGVLITEFNDASTIPAIATRDGDEWRVEVTVSDGDDTVSRSSQIITVGGITQVNNPPEISTMSISPSQPVTTEDLQLIYSAQDQENDAILDTEIEWRVDGLLTGFVTSTIDAVETAKGQVWEVSIRISDGKDWSPWYQQSVIIGNTPPVVESLTVYPFDIFTNDDILAEYSISDIDGDTTITPLITWSKNGMVLTEFDGVNPLPAAVTTKGDIWS
;
A
#
# COMPACT_ATOMS: atom_id res chain seq x y z
N VAL A 1 -17.16 39.28 -79.37
CA VAL A 1 -16.54 38.28 -78.48
C VAL A 1 -17.53 38.02 -77.35
N SER A 2 -18.21 36.91 -77.35
CA SER A 2 -19.07 36.51 -76.22
C SER A 2 -18.20 35.87 -75.14
N SER A 3 -18.23 36.40 -73.92
CA SER A 3 -17.60 35.78 -72.76
C SER A 3 -18.42 34.57 -72.33
N ASN A 4 -17.81 33.44 -72.03
CA ASN A 4 -18.46 32.33 -71.37
C ASN A 4 -18.77 32.78 -69.92
N THR A 5 -19.99 32.57 -69.48
CA THR A 5 -20.35 32.71 -68.04
C THR A 5 -19.96 31.40 -67.33
N VAL A 6 -19.30 31.51 -66.20
CA VAL A 6 -19.04 30.42 -65.30
C VAL A 6 -19.84 30.63 -64.04
N THR A 7 -20.61 29.67 -63.61
CA THR A 7 -21.35 29.67 -62.35
C THR A 7 -20.50 28.91 -61.32
N VAL A 8 -20.24 29.49 -60.17
CA VAL A 8 -19.62 28.78 -59.02
C VAL A 8 -20.72 27.88 -58.45
N ALA A 9 -20.35 26.62 -58.26
CA ALA A 9 -21.26 25.61 -57.70
C ALA A 9 -21.15 25.61 -56.15
N ASN A 10 -22.19 25.08 -55.50
CA ASN A 10 -22.20 24.84 -54.07
C ASN A 10 -21.07 23.91 -53.63
N THR A 11 -20.51 24.14 -52.47
CA THR A 11 -19.57 23.25 -51.80
C THR A 11 -20.31 22.54 -50.66
N PRO A 12 -20.36 21.19 -50.61
CA PRO A 12 -21.07 20.47 -49.59
C PRO A 12 -20.55 20.77 -48.18
N PRO A 13 -21.41 20.70 -47.13
CA PRO A 13 -21.00 20.95 -45.75
C PRO A 13 -20.01 19.90 -45.26
N THR A 14 -19.18 20.29 -44.33
CA THR A 14 -18.19 19.42 -43.67
C THR A 14 -18.72 19.01 -42.29
N LEU A 15 -18.69 17.70 -41.99
CA LEU A 15 -19.07 17.13 -40.72
C LEU A 15 -17.94 16.21 -40.20
N SER A 16 -17.48 16.43 -38.96
CA SER A 16 -16.57 15.47 -38.32
C SER A 16 -17.32 14.20 -37.95
N THR A 17 -16.62 13.09 -37.78
CA THR A 17 -17.19 11.87 -37.21
C THR A 17 -17.71 12.17 -35.80
N PRO A 18 -19.00 11.93 -35.46
CA PRO A 18 -19.48 12.13 -34.12
C PRO A 18 -18.87 11.12 -33.16
N THR A 19 -18.67 11.53 -31.92
CA THR A 19 -18.19 10.68 -30.82
C THR A 19 -19.19 10.68 -29.67
N ILE A 20 -19.41 9.52 -29.05
CA ILE A 20 -20.21 9.36 -27.83
C ILE A 20 -19.29 9.40 -26.64
N THR A 21 -19.67 10.10 -25.59
CA THR A 21 -18.90 10.27 -24.34
C THR A 21 -19.82 10.01 -23.14
N PRO A 22 -19.36 9.22 -22.13
CA PRO A 22 -18.08 8.55 -22.07
C PRO A 22 -17.97 7.35 -23.03
N SER A 23 -16.76 6.99 -23.46
CA SER A 23 -16.53 5.85 -24.36
C SER A 23 -16.63 4.50 -23.65
N ASP A 24 -16.46 4.52 -22.33
CA ASP A 24 -16.53 3.47 -21.33
C ASP A 24 -17.77 3.62 -20.44
N ALA A 25 -18.90 3.94 -21.05
CA ALA A 25 -20.14 4.26 -20.36
C ALA A 25 -20.65 3.11 -19.49
N GLU A 26 -21.06 3.45 -18.28
CA GLU A 26 -21.79 2.57 -17.35
C GLU A 26 -23.29 2.89 -17.34
N GLU A 27 -24.12 2.04 -16.70
CA GLU A 27 -25.59 2.27 -16.59
C GLU A 27 -25.95 3.58 -15.90
N THR A 28 -25.02 4.20 -15.16
CA THR A 28 -25.21 5.46 -14.45
C THR A 28 -24.83 6.69 -15.25
N ASP A 29 -24.29 6.50 -16.46
CA ASP A 29 -23.77 7.59 -17.28
C ASP A 29 -24.77 8.05 -18.32
N ASP A 30 -24.88 9.37 -18.46
CA ASP A 30 -25.56 9.98 -19.61
C ASP A 30 -24.64 9.88 -20.85
N LEU A 31 -25.17 9.44 -22.00
CA LEU A 31 -24.41 9.39 -23.25
C LEU A 31 -24.55 10.72 -23.98
N THR A 32 -23.46 11.45 -24.14
CA THR A 32 -23.46 12.76 -24.82
C THR A 32 -22.68 12.68 -26.12
N ILE A 33 -23.17 13.33 -27.19
CA ILE A 33 -22.46 13.41 -28.46
C ILE A 33 -21.64 14.69 -28.58
N THR A 34 -20.50 14.58 -29.29
CA THR A 34 -19.72 15.72 -29.74
C THR A 34 -19.40 15.56 -31.23
N TYR A 35 -19.52 16.63 -32.00
CA TYR A 35 -19.13 16.72 -33.42
C TYR A 35 -18.84 18.19 -33.76
N SER A 36 -18.20 18.43 -34.89
CA SER A 36 -18.01 19.76 -35.47
C SER A 36 -18.54 19.77 -36.90
N LEU A 37 -19.03 20.93 -37.33
CA LEU A 37 -19.53 21.16 -38.67
C LEU A 37 -19.09 22.55 -39.18
N SER A 38 -18.92 22.68 -40.47
CA SER A 38 -18.63 23.93 -41.13
C SER A 38 -19.03 23.87 -42.59
N ASP A 39 -19.28 25.03 -43.19
CA ASP A 39 -19.56 25.21 -44.60
C ASP A 39 -18.61 26.27 -45.16
N GLU A 40 -18.02 26.03 -46.33
CA GLU A 40 -17.05 26.94 -46.95
C GLU A 40 -17.76 28.13 -47.61
N ASP A 41 -18.98 27.94 -48.11
CA ASP A 41 -19.80 28.97 -48.70
C ASP A 41 -20.56 29.81 -47.67
N GLN A 42 -20.47 29.39 -46.38
CA GLN A 42 -21.14 30.00 -45.21
C GLN A 42 -22.68 29.90 -45.28
N ASP A 43 -23.17 28.82 -45.88
CA ASP A 43 -24.60 28.53 -45.91
C ASP A 43 -25.14 28.13 -44.55
N SER A 44 -26.44 28.29 -44.37
CA SER A 44 -27.12 27.95 -43.12
C SER A 44 -27.23 26.42 -42.97
N LEU A 45 -26.57 25.86 -41.97
CA LEU A 45 -26.58 24.44 -41.72
C LEU A 45 -27.77 23.99 -40.86
N THR A 46 -28.39 22.90 -41.26
CA THR A 46 -29.40 22.18 -40.47
C THR A 46 -28.87 20.80 -40.12
N THR A 47 -29.19 20.32 -38.91
CA THR A 47 -28.71 19.02 -38.42
C THR A 47 -29.88 18.13 -38.05
N GLU A 48 -29.71 16.82 -38.26
CA GLU A 48 -30.61 15.76 -37.79
C GLU A 48 -29.75 14.76 -37.02
N ILE A 49 -30.16 14.36 -35.80
CA ILE A 49 -29.47 13.40 -34.93
C ILE A 49 -30.37 12.17 -34.78
N ARG A 50 -29.82 10.99 -35.02
CA ARG A 50 -30.53 9.71 -34.89
C ARG A 50 -29.75 8.75 -34.05
N TRP A 51 -30.34 8.25 -32.96
CA TRP A 51 -29.76 7.27 -32.06
C TRP A 51 -30.26 5.87 -32.38
N TYR A 52 -29.36 4.92 -32.31
CA TYR A 52 -29.62 3.51 -32.53
C TYR A 52 -29.19 2.71 -31.30
N LEU A 53 -30.07 1.85 -30.79
CA LEU A 53 -29.84 0.85 -29.76
C LEU A 53 -29.88 -0.53 -30.43
N ASP A 54 -28.83 -1.33 -30.29
CA ASP A 54 -28.71 -2.65 -30.91
C ASP A 54 -29.02 -2.65 -32.41
N GLY A 55 -28.63 -1.57 -33.10
CA GLY A 55 -28.86 -1.35 -34.51
C GLY A 55 -30.29 -0.87 -34.86
N VAL A 56 -31.20 -0.72 -33.91
CA VAL A 56 -32.59 -0.26 -34.10
C VAL A 56 -32.70 1.24 -33.80
N LEU A 57 -33.30 2.01 -34.72
CA LEU A 57 -33.52 3.43 -34.51
C LEU A 57 -34.49 3.69 -33.34
N ILE A 58 -34.11 4.52 -32.42
CA ILE A 58 -34.91 4.96 -31.27
C ILE A 58 -35.43 6.37 -31.52
N THR A 59 -36.65 6.44 -32.06
CA THR A 59 -37.26 7.72 -32.50
C THR A 59 -37.54 8.71 -31.36
N GLU A 60 -37.61 8.23 -30.13
CA GLU A 60 -37.77 9.05 -28.91
C GLU A 60 -36.60 10.01 -28.71
N PHE A 61 -35.41 9.62 -29.17
CA PHE A 61 -34.18 10.41 -29.03
C PHE A 61 -33.75 11.10 -30.33
N ASN A 62 -34.64 11.23 -31.30
CA ASN A 62 -34.36 12.04 -32.50
C ASN A 62 -34.03 13.48 -32.08
N ASP A 63 -32.95 14.01 -32.64
CA ASP A 63 -32.40 15.35 -32.39
C ASP A 63 -31.95 15.62 -30.94
N ALA A 64 -31.88 14.58 -30.09
CA ALA A 64 -31.30 14.69 -28.75
C ALA A 64 -29.77 14.68 -28.82
N SER A 65 -29.14 15.60 -28.10
CA SER A 65 -27.66 15.61 -27.91
C SER A 65 -27.20 14.68 -26.81
N THR A 66 -28.11 14.13 -26.00
CA THR A 66 -27.83 13.30 -24.83
C THR A 66 -28.88 12.22 -24.66
N ILE A 67 -28.46 11.00 -24.37
CA ILE A 67 -29.31 9.91 -23.86
C ILE A 67 -29.11 9.88 -22.35
N PRO A 68 -30.17 10.01 -21.54
CA PRO A 68 -30.07 9.97 -20.10
C PRO A 68 -29.76 8.54 -19.59
N ALA A 69 -28.99 8.40 -18.51
CA ALA A 69 -28.62 7.14 -17.89
C ALA A 69 -29.80 6.18 -17.64
N ILE A 70 -30.97 6.73 -17.27
CA ILE A 70 -32.19 5.91 -17.04
C ILE A 70 -32.65 5.15 -18.28
N ALA A 71 -32.20 5.54 -19.47
CA ALA A 71 -32.54 4.90 -20.74
C ALA A 71 -31.51 3.87 -21.20
N THR A 72 -30.39 3.72 -20.46
CA THR A 72 -29.29 2.78 -20.77
C THR A 72 -29.31 1.60 -19.83
N ARG A 73 -28.76 0.46 -20.27
CA ARG A 73 -28.61 -0.78 -19.50
C ARG A 73 -27.31 -1.45 -19.87
N ASP A 74 -26.82 -2.26 -18.95
CA ASP A 74 -25.64 -3.10 -19.18
C ASP A 74 -25.84 -4.00 -20.42
N GLY A 75 -24.86 -3.97 -21.32
CA GLY A 75 -24.88 -4.69 -22.59
C GLY A 75 -25.54 -3.93 -23.77
N ASP A 76 -26.14 -2.76 -23.57
CA ASP A 76 -26.72 -1.97 -24.65
C ASP A 76 -25.64 -1.47 -25.61
N GLU A 77 -25.82 -1.69 -26.92
CA GLU A 77 -24.95 -1.16 -27.97
C GLU A 77 -25.55 0.13 -28.59
N TRP A 78 -24.91 1.25 -28.26
CA TRP A 78 -25.39 2.55 -28.76
C TRP A 78 -24.50 3.09 -29.89
N ARG A 79 -25.19 3.65 -30.92
CA ARG A 79 -24.57 4.36 -32.05
C ARG A 79 -25.40 5.59 -32.39
N VAL A 80 -24.73 6.66 -32.75
CA VAL A 80 -25.40 7.87 -33.23
C VAL A 80 -25.03 8.14 -34.69
N GLU A 81 -26.00 8.63 -35.48
CA GLU A 81 -25.77 9.16 -36.80
C GLU A 81 -26.18 10.64 -36.81
N VAL A 82 -25.30 11.48 -37.30
CA VAL A 82 -25.56 12.90 -37.51
C VAL A 82 -25.57 13.17 -38.99
N THR A 83 -26.62 13.88 -39.45
CA THR A 83 -26.77 14.34 -40.81
C THR A 83 -26.79 15.86 -40.81
N VAL A 84 -26.01 16.50 -41.67
CA VAL A 84 -25.99 17.94 -41.88
C VAL A 84 -26.37 18.27 -43.30
N SER A 85 -27.18 19.32 -43.51
CA SER A 85 -27.53 19.87 -44.81
C SER A 85 -27.36 21.37 -44.83
N ASP A 86 -26.86 21.92 -45.94
CA ASP A 86 -26.77 23.33 -46.29
C ASP A 86 -27.99 23.82 -47.12
N GLY A 87 -28.92 22.92 -47.47
CA GLY A 87 -30.07 23.16 -48.29
C GLY A 87 -29.94 22.67 -49.71
N ASP A 88 -28.74 22.51 -50.25
CA ASP A 88 -28.44 21.97 -51.58
C ASP A 88 -27.82 20.57 -51.47
N ASP A 89 -26.91 20.34 -50.56
CA ASP A 89 -26.22 19.06 -50.31
C ASP A 89 -26.43 18.56 -48.89
N THR A 90 -26.13 17.24 -48.69
CA THR A 90 -26.28 16.57 -47.39
C THR A 90 -25.11 15.62 -47.13
N VAL A 91 -24.55 15.67 -45.89
CA VAL A 91 -23.49 14.79 -45.40
C VAL A 91 -23.90 14.08 -44.13
N SER A 92 -23.75 12.75 -44.06
CA SER A 92 -24.05 11.94 -42.87
C SER A 92 -22.77 11.25 -42.35
N ARG A 93 -22.65 11.15 -41.03
CA ARG A 93 -21.58 10.42 -40.33
C ARG A 93 -22.14 9.68 -39.13
N SER A 94 -21.64 8.47 -38.90
CA SER A 94 -21.97 7.68 -37.73
C SER A 94 -20.80 7.62 -36.76
N SER A 95 -21.11 7.56 -35.45
CA SER A 95 -20.08 7.25 -34.41
C SER A 95 -19.61 5.81 -34.49
N GLN A 96 -18.55 5.49 -33.74
CA GLN A 96 -18.31 4.12 -33.33
C GLN A 96 -19.46 3.64 -32.44
N ILE A 97 -19.64 2.33 -32.36
CA ILE A 97 -20.53 1.72 -31.37
C ILE A 97 -19.87 1.78 -30.02
N ILE A 98 -20.60 2.16 -28.99
CA ILE A 98 -20.19 1.97 -27.60
C ILE A 98 -21.11 0.94 -26.96
N THR A 99 -20.58 0.14 -26.04
CA THR A 99 -21.36 -0.82 -25.25
C THR A 99 -21.41 -0.33 -23.82
N VAL A 100 -22.61 -0.10 -23.28
CA VAL A 100 -22.80 0.31 -21.88
C VAL A 100 -22.44 -0.87 -20.97
N GLY A 101 -21.67 -0.62 -19.93
CA GLY A 101 -21.14 -1.70 -19.06
C GLY A 101 -20.20 -2.67 -19.77
N GLY A 102 -19.94 -2.47 -21.06
CA GLY A 102 -19.23 -3.41 -21.93
C GLY A 102 -17.73 -3.49 -21.76
N ILE A 103 -17.16 -2.67 -20.87
CA ILE A 103 -15.83 -2.89 -20.33
C ILE A 103 -16.01 -3.26 -18.86
N THR A 104 -16.34 -4.50 -18.57
CA THR A 104 -15.91 -5.05 -17.29
C THR A 104 -14.39 -4.93 -17.34
N GLN A 105 -13.81 -3.88 -16.73
CA GLN A 105 -12.43 -3.95 -16.36
C GLN A 105 -12.27 -5.27 -15.62
N VAL A 106 -11.48 -6.17 -16.19
CA VAL A 106 -11.15 -7.42 -15.47
C VAL A 106 -10.49 -6.97 -14.19
N ASN A 107 -11.20 -7.12 -13.07
CA ASN A 107 -10.63 -6.79 -11.78
C ASN A 107 -9.40 -7.65 -11.56
N ASN A 108 -8.29 -7.04 -11.20
CA ASN A 108 -7.12 -7.75 -10.71
C ASN A 108 -7.10 -7.64 -9.20
N PRO A 109 -6.86 -8.76 -8.48
CA PRO A 109 -6.73 -8.68 -7.03
C PRO A 109 -5.60 -7.72 -6.63
N PRO A 110 -5.73 -7.00 -5.51
CA PRO A 110 -4.66 -6.15 -5.02
C PRO A 110 -3.40 -6.94 -4.67
N GLU A 111 -2.25 -6.29 -4.65
CA GLU A 111 -0.95 -6.90 -4.36
C GLU A 111 -0.27 -6.22 -3.18
N ILE A 112 0.45 -7.00 -2.37
CA ILE A 112 1.39 -6.49 -1.38
C ILE A 112 2.76 -6.35 -2.04
N SER A 113 3.19 -5.11 -2.27
CA SER A 113 4.44 -4.79 -2.94
C SER A 113 5.66 -4.92 -2.03
N THR A 114 5.50 -4.67 -0.74
CA THR A 114 6.54 -4.84 0.28
C THR A 114 5.94 -5.38 1.57
N MET A 115 6.68 -6.25 2.26
CA MET A 115 6.28 -6.80 3.56
C MET A 115 7.51 -7.07 4.42
N SER A 116 7.45 -6.71 5.70
CA SER A 116 8.49 -6.99 6.68
C SER A 116 7.94 -7.05 8.10
N ILE A 117 8.66 -7.72 8.99
CA ILE A 117 8.46 -7.62 10.44
C ILE A 117 9.58 -6.72 10.99
N SER A 118 9.22 -5.78 11.86
CA SER A 118 10.14 -4.89 12.53
C SER A 118 10.07 -5.09 14.04
N PRO A 119 11.24 -5.20 14.73
CA PRO A 119 12.58 -5.27 14.18
C PRO A 119 12.82 -6.59 13.40
N SER A 120 13.79 -6.58 12.48
CA SER A 120 14.13 -7.79 11.69
C SER A 120 14.89 -8.86 12.48
N GLN A 121 15.44 -8.51 13.64
CA GLN A 121 16.11 -9.37 14.61
C GLN A 121 15.60 -9.00 16.01
N PRO A 122 14.34 -9.32 16.32
CA PRO A 122 13.73 -8.95 17.59
C PRO A 122 14.35 -9.72 18.75
N VAL A 123 14.43 -9.09 19.93
CA VAL A 123 14.71 -9.73 21.20
C VAL A 123 13.44 -9.75 22.07
N THR A 124 13.45 -10.46 23.19
CA THR A 124 12.27 -10.68 24.04
C THR A 124 11.67 -9.43 24.67
N THR A 125 12.33 -8.28 24.57
CA THR A 125 11.84 -6.99 25.09
C THR A 125 11.26 -6.08 23.99
N GLU A 126 11.18 -6.56 22.76
CA GLU A 126 10.74 -5.77 21.61
C GLU A 126 9.44 -6.30 21.01
N ASP A 127 8.51 -5.39 20.73
CA ASP A 127 7.26 -5.71 20.03
C ASP A 127 7.55 -6.07 18.57
N LEU A 128 6.75 -6.98 18.02
CA LEU A 128 6.78 -7.29 16.59
C LEU A 128 5.76 -6.43 15.87
N GLN A 129 6.18 -5.72 14.82
CA GLN A 129 5.30 -4.92 13.99
C GLN A 129 5.33 -5.39 12.54
N LEU A 130 4.18 -5.76 11.99
CA LEU A 130 4.01 -5.99 10.57
C LEU A 130 3.97 -4.65 9.84
N ILE A 131 4.86 -4.47 8.85
CA ILE A 131 4.91 -3.31 7.96
C ILE A 131 4.73 -3.82 6.53
N TYR A 132 3.79 -3.24 5.78
CA TYR A 132 3.57 -3.60 4.39
C TYR A 132 3.10 -2.40 3.57
N SER A 133 3.25 -2.50 2.25
CA SER A 133 2.67 -1.58 1.28
C SER A 133 1.82 -2.37 0.31
N ALA A 134 0.66 -1.84 -0.02
CA ALA A 134 -0.29 -2.43 -0.94
C ALA A 134 -0.46 -1.56 -2.19
N GLN A 135 -0.79 -2.19 -3.31
CA GLN A 135 -1.16 -1.54 -4.56
C GLN A 135 -2.23 -2.35 -5.28
N ASP A 136 -3.00 -1.67 -6.08
CA ASP A 136 -4.00 -2.24 -6.97
C ASP A 136 -3.76 -1.72 -8.38
N GLN A 137 -3.90 -2.60 -9.39
CA GLN A 137 -3.61 -2.25 -10.78
C GLN A 137 -4.61 -1.25 -11.34
N GLU A 138 -5.86 -1.35 -10.93
CA GLU A 138 -6.97 -0.47 -11.30
C GLU A 138 -7.06 0.77 -10.40
N ASN A 139 -6.21 0.85 -9.36
CA ASN A 139 -6.25 1.84 -8.27
C ASN A 139 -7.52 1.75 -7.41
N ASP A 140 -8.13 0.58 -7.33
CA ASP A 140 -9.23 0.34 -6.41
C ASP A 140 -8.74 0.45 -4.96
N ALA A 141 -9.63 0.89 -4.06
CA ALA A 141 -9.28 1.04 -2.65
C ALA A 141 -9.17 -0.32 -1.96
N ILE A 142 -8.18 -0.49 -1.09
CA ILE A 142 -8.11 -1.66 -0.21
C ILE A 142 -9.17 -1.52 0.87
N LEU A 143 -10.14 -2.43 0.89
CA LEU A 143 -11.31 -2.38 1.78
C LEU A 143 -11.17 -3.33 2.96
N ASP A 144 -10.55 -4.50 2.76
CA ASP A 144 -10.40 -5.52 3.79
C ASP A 144 -8.96 -6.01 3.90
N THR A 145 -8.61 -6.44 5.12
CA THR A 145 -7.29 -7.01 5.43
C THR A 145 -7.47 -8.16 6.42
N GLU A 146 -6.89 -9.31 6.10
CA GLU A 146 -6.81 -10.44 7.02
C GLU A 146 -5.36 -10.69 7.44
N ILE A 147 -5.14 -10.84 8.74
CA ILE A 147 -3.83 -11.09 9.35
C ILE A 147 -3.95 -12.33 10.24
N GLU A 148 -3.00 -13.24 10.10
CA GLU A 148 -2.85 -14.42 10.96
C GLU A 148 -1.40 -14.49 11.48
N TRP A 149 -1.25 -14.71 12.80
CA TRP A 149 0.05 -14.97 13.39
C TRP A 149 0.18 -16.41 13.88
N ARG A 150 1.35 -16.97 13.68
CA ARG A 150 1.75 -18.30 14.15
C ARG A 150 3.02 -18.20 14.99
N VAL A 151 3.07 -18.99 16.05
CA VAL A 151 4.28 -19.21 16.84
C VAL A 151 4.65 -20.70 16.75
N ASP A 152 5.89 -20.98 16.36
CA ASP A 152 6.39 -22.36 16.15
C ASP A 152 5.44 -23.21 15.29
N GLY A 153 4.82 -22.56 14.27
CA GLY A 153 3.86 -23.17 13.33
C GLY A 153 2.42 -23.29 13.84
N LEU A 154 2.13 -22.93 15.10
CA LEU A 154 0.79 -22.99 15.69
C LEU A 154 0.09 -21.63 15.59
N LEU A 155 -1.19 -21.64 15.16
CA LEU A 155 -2.01 -20.42 15.05
C LEU A 155 -2.26 -19.84 16.45
N THR A 156 -2.02 -18.51 16.59
CA THR A 156 -2.15 -17.81 17.87
C THR A 156 -3.53 -17.19 18.12
N GLY A 157 -4.24 -16.83 17.07
CA GLY A 157 -5.49 -16.04 17.13
C GLY A 157 -5.28 -14.52 17.12
N PHE A 158 -4.06 -14.03 17.11
CA PHE A 158 -3.78 -12.60 16.88
C PHE A 158 -4.09 -12.21 15.43
N VAL A 159 -4.80 -11.09 15.27
CA VAL A 159 -5.22 -10.54 13.96
C VAL A 159 -4.80 -9.07 13.80
N THR A 160 -3.94 -8.58 14.69
CA THR A 160 -3.43 -7.21 14.71
C THR A 160 -2.10 -7.11 13.97
N SER A 161 -1.72 -5.92 13.55
CA SER A 161 -0.39 -5.68 12.93
C SER A 161 0.77 -5.67 13.93
N THR A 162 0.49 -5.75 15.23
CA THR A 162 1.50 -5.70 16.29
C THR A 162 1.29 -6.86 17.27
N ILE A 163 2.40 -7.46 17.72
CA ILE A 163 2.46 -8.43 18.83
C ILE A 163 3.31 -7.80 19.92
N ASP A 164 2.75 -7.69 21.11
CA ASP A 164 3.47 -7.14 22.27
C ASP A 164 4.59 -8.08 22.70
N ALA A 165 5.72 -7.53 23.13
CA ALA A 165 6.91 -8.28 23.58
C ALA A 165 6.59 -9.32 24.66
N VAL A 166 5.62 -9.05 25.53
CA VAL A 166 5.19 -9.95 26.62
C VAL A 166 4.62 -11.28 26.10
N GLU A 167 4.19 -11.34 24.86
CA GLU A 167 3.65 -12.56 24.21
C GLU A 167 4.77 -13.41 23.61
N THR A 168 6.01 -12.89 23.53
CA THR A 168 7.13 -13.55 22.87
C THR A 168 8.09 -14.18 23.88
N ALA A 169 8.84 -15.17 23.44
CA ALA A 169 9.90 -15.79 24.22
C ALA A 169 11.10 -16.09 23.32
N LYS A 170 12.30 -16.05 23.91
CA LYS A 170 13.55 -16.38 23.25
C LYS A 170 13.49 -17.73 22.52
N GLY A 171 13.94 -17.73 21.27
CA GLY A 171 14.02 -18.91 20.42
C GLY A 171 12.74 -19.25 19.65
N GLN A 172 11.61 -18.59 19.93
CA GLN A 172 10.38 -18.78 19.17
C GLN A 172 10.52 -18.29 17.73
N VAL A 173 9.90 -18.99 16.81
CA VAL A 173 9.71 -18.58 15.42
C VAL A 173 8.32 -17.98 15.27
N TRP A 174 8.24 -16.70 15.02
CA TRP A 174 7.00 -16.00 14.74
C TRP A 174 6.82 -15.78 13.24
N GLU A 175 5.67 -16.17 12.70
CA GLU A 175 5.29 -16.04 11.31
C GLU A 175 4.00 -15.24 11.23
N VAL A 176 3.94 -14.26 10.35
CA VAL A 176 2.73 -13.55 9.98
C VAL A 176 2.34 -13.88 8.55
N SER A 177 1.05 -14.13 8.34
CA SER A 177 0.42 -14.22 7.04
C SER A 177 -0.58 -13.09 6.88
N ILE A 178 -0.60 -12.45 5.73
CA ILE A 178 -1.53 -11.36 5.41
C ILE A 178 -2.07 -11.52 3.99
N ARG A 179 -3.33 -11.18 3.79
CA ARG A 179 -3.95 -10.90 2.50
C ARG A 179 -4.86 -9.70 2.58
N ILE A 180 -5.10 -9.08 1.44
CA ILE A 180 -5.88 -7.84 1.31
C ILE A 180 -6.91 -7.98 0.21
N SER A 181 -7.99 -7.20 0.26
CA SER A 181 -9.08 -7.22 -0.72
C SER A 181 -9.49 -5.80 -1.10
N ASP A 182 -9.86 -5.61 -2.36
CA ASP A 182 -10.52 -4.43 -2.94
C ASP A 182 -12.06 -4.47 -2.79
N GLY A 183 -12.59 -5.54 -2.16
CA GLY A 183 -14.02 -5.80 -2.02
C GLY A 183 -14.61 -6.65 -3.14
N LYS A 184 -13.84 -6.94 -4.20
CA LYS A 184 -14.21 -7.82 -5.31
C LYS A 184 -13.41 -9.12 -5.25
N ASP A 185 -12.08 -9.01 -5.09
CA ASP A 185 -11.15 -10.14 -5.05
C ASP A 185 -10.16 -10.02 -3.89
N TRP A 186 -9.57 -11.16 -3.49
CA TRP A 186 -8.53 -11.24 -2.49
C TRP A 186 -7.17 -11.47 -3.15
N SER A 187 -6.13 -10.80 -2.62
CA SER A 187 -4.74 -11.11 -2.92
C SER A 187 -4.40 -12.56 -2.51
N PRO A 188 -3.33 -13.16 -3.04
CA PRO A 188 -2.74 -14.34 -2.41
C PRO A 188 -2.27 -14.01 -0.98
N TRP A 189 -2.06 -15.07 -0.16
CA TRP A 189 -1.43 -14.91 1.15
C TRP A 189 0.06 -14.62 0.98
N TYR A 190 0.52 -13.56 1.65
CA TYR A 190 1.93 -13.22 1.80
C TYR A 190 2.39 -13.59 3.19
N GLN A 191 3.64 -14.06 3.34
CA GLN A 191 4.16 -14.57 4.61
C GLN A 191 5.55 -14.02 4.89
N GLN A 192 5.82 -13.77 6.19
CA GLN A 192 7.12 -13.34 6.69
C GLN A 192 7.33 -13.92 8.08
N SER A 193 8.59 -14.24 8.44
CA SER A 193 8.92 -14.78 9.75
C SER A 193 10.16 -14.14 10.35
N VAL A 194 10.24 -14.17 11.69
CA VAL A 194 11.39 -13.77 12.50
C VAL A 194 11.61 -14.77 13.61
N ILE A 195 12.84 -14.80 14.15
CA ILE A 195 13.20 -15.59 15.35
C ILE A 195 13.47 -14.62 16.48
N ILE A 196 12.86 -14.86 17.63
CA ILE A 196 13.11 -14.04 18.82
C ILE A 196 14.50 -14.36 19.36
N GLY A 197 15.36 -13.37 19.38
CA GLY A 197 16.72 -13.42 19.91
C GLY A 197 16.76 -13.33 21.44
N ASN A 198 17.98 -13.42 21.96
CA ASN A 198 18.26 -13.25 23.38
C ASN A 198 18.28 -11.76 23.76
N THR A 199 17.70 -11.42 24.90
CA THR A 199 17.93 -10.14 25.57
C THR A 199 19.12 -10.29 26.53
N PRO A 200 20.14 -9.42 26.47
CA PRO A 200 21.27 -9.49 27.39
C PRO A 200 20.86 -9.29 28.84
N PRO A 201 21.55 -9.95 29.79
CA PRO A 201 21.35 -9.76 31.23
C PRO A 201 21.64 -8.31 31.67
N VAL A 202 20.99 -7.87 32.75
CA VAL A 202 21.18 -6.55 33.35
C VAL A 202 21.74 -6.66 34.75
N VAL A 203 22.75 -5.84 35.06
CA VAL A 203 23.24 -5.67 36.44
C VAL A 203 22.32 -4.71 37.16
N GLU A 204 21.49 -5.22 38.08
CA GLU A 204 20.48 -4.46 38.84
C GLU A 204 21.11 -3.63 39.95
N SER A 205 22.19 -4.18 40.59
CA SER A 205 22.89 -3.50 41.65
C SER A 205 24.36 -3.90 41.67
N LEU A 206 25.22 -2.97 42.07
CA LEU A 206 26.63 -3.19 42.34
C LEU A 206 27.03 -2.32 43.54
N THR A 207 27.63 -2.93 44.56
CA THR A 207 28.06 -2.25 45.77
C THR A 207 29.41 -2.81 46.21
N VAL A 208 30.27 -1.95 46.69
CA VAL A 208 31.61 -2.33 47.20
C VAL A 208 31.59 -2.27 48.72
N TYR A 209 32.07 -3.33 49.37
CA TYR A 209 32.14 -3.46 50.81
C TYR A 209 33.56 -3.78 51.27
N PRO A 210 33.90 -3.45 52.57
CA PRO A 210 33.12 -2.64 53.50
C PRO A 210 33.15 -1.16 53.08
N PHE A 211 32.19 -0.33 53.55
CA PHE A 211 32.17 1.11 53.25
C PHE A 211 33.33 1.87 53.84
N ASP A 212 33.80 1.45 55.05
CA ASP A 212 35.03 1.94 55.69
C ASP A 212 36.10 0.87 55.55
N ILE A 213 36.99 1.03 54.55
CA ILE A 213 38.03 0.06 54.21
C ILE A 213 39.33 0.41 54.85
N PHE A 214 39.91 -0.53 55.60
CA PHE A 214 41.30 -0.45 56.17
C PHE A 214 42.23 -1.32 55.33
N THR A 215 43.51 -1.13 55.50
CA THR A 215 44.59 -1.85 54.74
C THR A 215 44.66 -3.36 54.99
N ASN A 216 43.91 -3.87 55.97
CA ASN A 216 43.81 -5.30 56.30
C ASN A 216 42.44 -5.90 55.89
N ASP A 217 41.60 -5.13 55.20
CA ASP A 217 40.30 -5.60 54.74
C ASP A 217 40.34 -5.99 53.26
N ASP A 218 39.76 -7.15 52.95
CA ASP A 218 39.43 -7.52 51.57
C ASP A 218 38.30 -6.67 51.07
N ILE A 219 38.31 -6.33 49.78
CA ILE A 219 37.26 -5.53 49.14
C ILE A 219 36.33 -6.45 48.37
N LEU A 220 35.05 -6.49 48.74
CA LEU A 220 34.03 -7.32 48.11
C LEU A 220 33.18 -6.47 47.18
N ALA A 221 33.04 -6.90 45.96
CA ALA A 221 31.97 -6.42 45.06
C ALA A 221 30.74 -7.32 45.23
N GLU A 222 29.63 -6.77 45.73
CA GLU A 222 28.35 -7.42 45.82
C GLU A 222 27.45 -6.89 44.69
N TYR A 223 26.80 -7.76 43.93
CA TYR A 223 25.99 -7.41 42.80
C TYR A 223 24.77 -8.31 42.67
N SER A 224 23.72 -7.82 42.00
CA SER A 224 22.61 -8.63 41.55
C SER A 224 22.46 -8.50 40.04
N ILE A 225 22.08 -9.58 39.39
CA ILE A 225 21.89 -9.66 37.94
C ILE A 225 20.51 -10.24 37.69
N SER A 226 19.80 -9.68 36.75
CA SER A 226 18.57 -10.24 36.21
C SER A 226 18.70 -10.54 34.73
N ASP A 227 17.95 -11.52 34.27
CA ASP A 227 17.81 -11.86 32.86
C ASP A 227 16.35 -12.15 32.58
N ILE A 228 15.78 -11.43 31.61
CA ILE A 228 14.35 -11.54 31.29
C ILE A 228 14.03 -12.87 30.58
N ASP A 229 15.02 -13.44 29.87
CA ASP A 229 14.89 -14.73 29.20
C ASP A 229 14.97 -15.91 30.16
N GLY A 230 15.32 -15.64 31.43
CA GLY A 230 15.50 -16.67 32.46
C GLY A 230 16.79 -17.47 32.30
N ASP A 231 17.78 -16.89 31.60
CA ASP A 231 19.10 -17.53 31.45
C ASP A 231 19.78 -17.69 32.83
N THR A 232 20.16 -18.92 33.18
CA THR A 232 20.72 -19.23 34.45
C THR A 232 22.27 -19.30 34.46
N THR A 233 22.84 -19.34 33.25
CA THR A 233 24.31 -19.42 33.08
C THR A 233 24.85 -18.04 32.73
N ILE A 234 24.82 -17.11 33.71
CA ILE A 234 25.36 -15.76 33.56
C ILE A 234 26.72 -15.74 34.27
N THR A 235 27.76 -15.40 33.54
CA THR A 235 29.12 -15.28 34.11
C THR A 235 29.52 -13.81 34.09
N PRO A 236 29.45 -13.10 35.25
CA PRO A 236 29.89 -11.73 35.32
C PRO A 236 31.41 -11.62 35.25
N LEU A 237 31.89 -10.59 34.58
CA LEU A 237 33.29 -10.19 34.66
C LEU A 237 33.37 -8.95 35.55
N ILE A 238 34.10 -9.09 36.69
CA ILE A 238 34.43 -7.99 37.60
C ILE A 238 35.79 -7.44 37.21
N THR A 239 35.86 -6.15 36.95
CA THR A 239 37.11 -5.45 36.65
C THR A 239 37.37 -4.41 37.73
N TRP A 240 38.56 -4.39 38.28
CA TRP A 240 38.97 -3.44 39.31
C TRP A 240 39.77 -2.30 38.72
N SER A 241 39.55 -1.10 39.22
CA SER A 241 40.43 0.02 38.94
C SER A 241 41.03 0.57 40.25
N LYS A 242 42.28 1.00 40.15
CA LYS A 242 43.03 1.62 41.26
C LYS A 242 43.45 3.03 40.86
N ASN A 243 43.03 4.04 41.60
CA ASN A 243 43.36 5.44 41.33
C ASN A 243 42.98 5.85 39.89
N GLY A 244 41.88 5.30 39.36
CA GLY A 244 41.38 5.55 38.01
C GLY A 244 42.05 4.73 36.88
N MET A 245 43.00 3.83 37.21
CA MET A 245 43.63 2.93 36.24
C MET A 245 43.04 1.52 36.38
N VAL A 246 42.57 0.95 35.29
CA VAL A 246 42.07 -0.44 35.23
C VAL A 246 43.27 -1.40 35.40
N LEU A 247 43.11 -2.42 36.27
CA LEU A 247 44.11 -3.42 36.57
C LEU A 247 43.60 -4.80 36.15
N THR A 248 43.90 -5.19 34.92
CA THR A 248 43.43 -6.45 34.31
C THR A 248 43.95 -7.71 35.00
N GLU A 249 45.04 -7.61 35.78
CA GLU A 249 45.53 -8.70 36.62
C GLU A 249 44.56 -9.13 37.73
N PHE A 250 43.52 -8.29 38.02
CA PHE A 250 42.50 -8.60 39.02
C PHE A 250 41.14 -8.87 38.37
N ASP A 251 41.08 -9.06 37.03
CA ASP A 251 39.82 -9.40 36.36
C ASP A 251 39.26 -10.72 36.91
N GLY A 252 37.97 -10.65 37.31
CA GLY A 252 37.25 -11.77 37.90
C GLY A 252 37.63 -12.10 39.34
N VAL A 253 38.53 -11.34 39.96
CA VAL A 253 38.92 -11.53 41.38
C VAL A 253 37.87 -10.86 42.28
N ASN A 254 37.22 -11.65 43.15
CA ASN A 254 36.23 -11.15 44.10
C ASN A 254 36.14 -12.13 45.31
N PRO A 255 36.47 -11.73 46.52
CA PRO A 255 36.95 -10.39 46.93
C PRO A 255 38.37 -10.05 46.43
N LEU A 256 38.64 -8.74 46.28
CA LEU A 256 40.01 -8.25 46.08
C LEU A 256 40.79 -8.35 47.38
N PRO A 257 41.93 -9.03 47.41
CA PRO A 257 42.67 -9.28 48.69
C PRO A 257 43.25 -8.01 49.31
N ALA A 258 43.22 -7.89 50.64
CA ALA A 258 43.84 -6.81 51.39
C ALA A 258 45.33 -6.59 51.05
N ALA A 259 46.03 -7.67 50.71
CA ALA A 259 47.46 -7.65 50.40
C ALA A 259 47.83 -6.74 49.19
N VAL A 260 46.89 -6.38 48.32
CA VAL A 260 47.08 -5.51 47.13
C VAL A 260 46.72 -4.06 47.40
N THR A 261 46.09 -3.76 48.53
CA THR A 261 45.68 -2.44 48.96
C THR A 261 46.74 -1.69 49.74
N THR A 262 46.77 -0.37 49.62
CA THR A 262 47.66 0.51 50.35
C THR A 262 46.94 1.72 50.86
N LYS A 263 47.27 2.27 51.99
CA LYS A 263 46.67 3.46 52.54
C LYS A 263 46.66 4.61 51.51
N GLY A 264 45.50 5.13 51.23
CA GLY A 264 45.30 6.21 50.28
C GLY A 264 44.93 5.76 48.84
N ASP A 265 44.91 4.45 48.56
CA ASP A 265 44.40 3.93 47.31
C ASP A 265 42.89 4.16 47.18
N ILE A 266 42.43 4.50 45.97
CA ILE A 266 41.01 4.60 45.62
C ILE A 266 40.73 3.42 44.69
N TRP A 267 39.86 2.52 45.10
CA TRP A 267 39.44 1.35 44.33
C TRP A 267 38.00 1.50 43.85
N SER A 268 37.74 1.09 42.64
CA SER A 268 36.41 1.04 42.06
C SER A 268 36.25 -0.13 41.11
#